data_0dece10b0ea0d43e13698746b5890999
#
_entry.id   0dece10b0ea0d43e13698746b5890999
#
_cell.length_a   1.000
_cell.length_b   1.000
_cell.length_c   1.000
_cell.angle_alpha   90.00
_cell.angle_beta   90.00
_cell.angle_gamma   90.00
#
_symmetry.space_group_name_H-M   'P 1'
#
loop_
_entity.id
_entity.type
_entity.pdbx_description
1 polymer ?
#
loop_
_entity_poly.entity_id
_entity_poly.type
_entity_poly.pdbx_seq_one_letter_code
_entity_poly.pdbx_strand_id
1 'polypeptide(L)'
;MVPIRTTTSKRAPIGHPVFTPSIEMTFQSGPLHNECPCYAAPGRAGLYGFTLESQGDKNKKQSLSAMNSKDLIRLGVPLGEPTRRATDFISRFLLGGGDKTRLKEEVCTIIANPSAFADDPLRREFARALLTAPPPPRAEPVKYKQWGQGLEHEAVMQMEKACLLPVSLAGALMPDAHVGYGLPIGGVLATENAVIPYAVGVDIACRMKMTVLDIRVSDLDRRQDRLTRAIETETRFGVGATFKQRREHEVLDADWSVSPIARQNKDRAWAQLGTSGSGNHFVEFGTFSAHESIDWADESQTGKPASLPPGTYVALLSHSGSRGTGAAVCDYYSKLAFAQFKDLPKELKRLAWLSLESQEGQEYWAAMELMGRYAAANHACIHKHIAQHLGASVLLDLENHHNFAWKERHVIDGVEREVIVHRKGATPAGAGVLGIIPGSMASPGFVVRGKGNAESLNSASHGAGRVMSRKAANEKFNWKDVNRFLRERGVTVISAGLDEVPMAYKNIREVMAAQHDLVKVLGQFDPKLVKMAPGGERPED
;
A
#
# COMPACT_ATOMS: atom_id res chain seq x y z
N MET A 1 -52.62 12.42 38.71
CA MET A 1 -53.44 11.32 39.21
C MET A 1 -53.74 10.39 38.08
N VAL A 2 -53.21 9.21 38.11
CA VAL A 2 -53.60 7.85 37.69
C VAL A 2 -52.31 7.07 37.44
N PRO A 3 -52.08 5.94 38.14
CA PRO A 3 -50.84 5.18 38.04
C PRO A 3 -50.94 4.08 37.00
N ILE A 4 -49.86 3.85 36.30
CA ILE A 4 -49.72 2.74 35.35
C ILE A 4 -48.97 1.59 36.02
N ARG A 5 -49.60 0.42 35.99
CA ARG A 5 -49.13 -0.86 36.55
C ARG A 5 -48.00 -1.46 35.73
N THR A 6 -46.97 -1.91 36.42
CA THR A 6 -45.94 -2.87 35.97
C THR A 6 -46.50 -4.28 35.86
N THR A 7 -46.24 -4.96 34.74
CA THR A 7 -46.39 -6.40 34.63
C THR A 7 -45.06 -7.04 34.28
N THR A 8 -44.54 -7.78 35.26
CA THR A 8 -43.43 -8.70 35.12
C THR A 8 -43.88 -10.01 34.47
N SER A 9 -43.20 -10.46 33.43
CA SER A 9 -43.35 -11.83 32.92
C SER A 9 -42.05 -12.57 33.06
N LYS A 10 -42.06 -13.57 33.92
CA LYS A 10 -41.04 -14.61 34.07
C LYS A 10 -41.16 -15.62 32.94
N ARG A 11 -40.05 -15.99 32.30
CA ARG A 11 -39.93 -17.24 31.55
C ARG A 11 -38.72 -18.06 32.08
N ALA A 12 -39.04 -19.32 32.30
CA ALA A 12 -38.12 -20.36 32.78
C ALA A 12 -37.32 -21.00 31.64
N PRO A 13 -36.26 -21.77 31.93
CA PRO A 13 -35.26 -22.22 30.96
C PRO A 13 -35.63 -23.54 30.31
N ILE A 14 -35.23 -23.73 29.07
CA ILE A 14 -35.34 -24.99 28.33
C ILE A 14 -33.92 -25.50 28.08
N GLY A 15 -33.73 -26.77 28.39
CA GLY A 15 -32.46 -27.48 28.48
C GLY A 15 -31.88 -27.93 27.14
N HIS A 16 -30.61 -28.27 27.23
CA HIS A 16 -29.79 -28.91 26.21
C HIS A 16 -30.22 -30.33 25.84
N PRO A 17 -29.78 -30.86 24.71
CA PRO A 17 -28.89 -32.00 24.81
C PRO A 17 -27.58 -31.87 24.05
N VAL A 18 -26.56 -32.36 24.72
CA VAL A 18 -25.18 -32.65 24.30
C VAL A 18 -25.17 -33.85 23.35
N PHE A 19 -24.44 -33.75 22.26
CA PHE A 19 -23.90 -34.91 21.55
C PHE A 19 -22.47 -34.61 21.12
N THR A 20 -21.53 -35.30 21.73
CA THR A 20 -20.17 -35.55 21.23
C THR A 20 -20.11 -36.84 20.46
N PRO A 21 -19.25 -36.96 19.45
CA PRO A 21 -18.32 -38.08 19.44
C PRO A 21 -16.87 -37.64 19.25
N SER A 22 -16.04 -38.12 20.16
CA SER A 22 -14.59 -38.14 20.13
C SER A 22 -14.12 -39.15 19.09
N ILE A 23 -13.17 -38.76 18.23
CA ILE A 23 -12.31 -39.69 17.51
C ILE A 23 -10.88 -39.37 17.90
N GLU A 24 -10.32 -40.27 18.72
CA GLU A 24 -8.88 -40.34 18.98
C GLU A 24 -8.16 -40.92 17.76
N MET A 25 -7.17 -40.21 17.24
CA MET A 25 -6.14 -40.79 16.42
C MET A 25 -4.79 -40.66 17.13
N THR A 26 -4.31 -41.80 17.57
CA THR A 26 -2.96 -42.00 18.08
C THR A 26 -1.92 -41.86 16.96
N PHE A 27 -0.96 -40.96 17.14
CA PHE A 27 0.27 -40.94 16.38
C PHE A 27 1.39 -41.57 17.19
N GLN A 28 1.93 -42.67 16.67
CA GLN A 28 3.19 -43.26 17.11
C GLN A 28 4.36 -42.46 16.59
N SER A 29 5.24 -42.06 17.48
CA SER A 29 6.54 -41.49 17.25
C SER A 29 7.58 -42.57 16.97
N GLY A 30 8.34 -42.43 15.89
CA GLY A 30 9.58 -43.17 15.67
C GLY A 30 10.65 -42.22 15.12
N PRO A 31 11.89 -42.29 15.63
CA PRO A 31 12.94 -41.35 15.28
C PRO A 31 13.73 -41.82 14.07
N LEU A 32 14.18 -40.87 13.20
CA LEU A 32 15.23 -41.11 12.24
C LEU A 32 16.31 -40.04 12.36
N HIS A 33 17.49 -40.56 12.60
CA HIS A 33 18.79 -39.89 12.67
C HIS A 33 19.28 -39.38 11.32
N ASN A 34 19.96 -38.27 11.39
CA ASN A 34 21.17 -37.75 10.70
C ASN A 34 21.75 -38.57 9.54
N GLU A 35 22.14 -37.92 8.43
CA GLU A 35 23.53 -37.46 8.22
C GLU A 35 23.71 -36.90 6.80
N CYS A 36 24.34 -35.72 6.72
CA CYS A 36 25.03 -35.23 5.56
C CYS A 36 26.34 -36.03 5.33
N PRO A 37 26.84 -36.12 4.11
CA PRO A 37 28.19 -35.61 3.91
C PRO A 37 28.42 -34.78 2.64
N CYS A 38 29.25 -33.75 2.85
CA CYS A 38 30.06 -33.08 1.83
C CYS A 38 31.13 -34.01 1.26
N TYR A 39 31.57 -33.77 -0.01
CA TYR A 39 32.97 -33.74 -0.49
C TYR A 39 33.00 -33.59 -2.00
N ALA A 40 33.54 -32.47 -2.54
CA ALA A 40 34.89 -32.31 -3.09
C ALA A 40 35.14 -32.93 -4.47
N ALA A 41 35.42 -32.07 -5.45
CA ALA A 41 36.22 -32.36 -6.64
C ALA A 41 37.68 -32.68 -6.24
N PRO A 42 38.56 -33.24 -7.05
CA PRO A 42 39.02 -32.73 -8.33
C PRO A 42 39.55 -33.82 -9.32
N GLY A 43 39.97 -33.40 -10.53
CA GLY A 43 41.05 -34.14 -11.18
C GLY A 43 41.01 -34.21 -12.71
N ARG A 44 41.95 -33.53 -13.31
CA ARG A 44 42.37 -33.58 -14.73
C ARG A 44 42.95 -34.91 -15.17
N ALA A 45 42.89 -35.12 -16.47
CA ALA A 45 43.82 -35.77 -17.43
C ALA A 45 43.06 -36.76 -18.30
N GLY A 46 43.15 -36.87 -19.58
CA GLY A 46 44.15 -36.51 -20.55
C GLY A 46 43.97 -37.40 -21.76
N LEU A 47 43.98 -36.85 -22.95
CA LEU A 47 44.44 -37.39 -24.24
C LEU A 47 44.20 -38.86 -24.56
N TYR A 48 43.48 -39.13 -25.66
CA TYR A 48 44.05 -39.75 -26.87
C TYR A 48 43.06 -39.64 -28.03
N GLY A 49 43.53 -39.13 -29.14
CA GLY A 49 42.83 -38.99 -30.38
C GLY A 49 42.73 -40.30 -31.18
N PHE A 50 41.73 -40.40 -31.99
CA PHE A 50 41.71 -41.17 -33.21
C PHE A 50 40.98 -40.39 -34.29
N THR A 51 41.73 -39.99 -35.31
CA THR A 51 41.25 -39.54 -36.60
C THR A 51 40.71 -40.73 -37.38
N LEU A 52 39.48 -40.59 -37.87
CA LEU A 52 39.05 -41.33 -39.07
C LEU A 52 38.30 -40.34 -39.97
N GLU A 53 38.99 -39.92 -41.01
CA GLU A 53 38.40 -39.30 -42.19
C GLU A 53 37.44 -40.29 -42.85
N SER A 54 36.21 -39.86 -43.03
CA SER A 54 35.36 -40.37 -44.11
C SER A 54 34.71 -39.19 -44.82
N GLN A 55 35.17 -38.97 -46.05
CA GLN A 55 34.49 -38.14 -47.04
C GLN A 55 33.09 -38.71 -47.29
N GLY A 56 32.09 -37.86 -47.25
CA GLY A 56 30.76 -38.24 -47.62
C GLY A 56 29.72 -37.16 -47.35
N ASP A 57 29.39 -36.43 -48.38
CA ASP A 57 28.12 -35.76 -48.61
C ASP A 57 27.78 -34.46 -47.84
N LYS A 58 28.12 -33.36 -48.47
CA LYS A 58 27.55 -32.05 -48.18
C LYS A 58 26.09 -31.96 -48.61
N ASN A 59 25.21 -32.68 -47.94
CA ASN A 59 23.79 -32.40 -48.02
C ASN A 59 23.45 -31.30 -47.02
N LYS A 60 23.19 -30.08 -47.52
CA LYS A 60 22.59 -28.98 -46.80
C LYS A 60 21.37 -29.48 -46.03
N LYS A 61 21.51 -29.77 -44.74
CA LYS A 61 20.41 -29.71 -43.81
C LYS A 61 19.98 -28.24 -43.76
N GLN A 62 19.12 -27.81 -44.70
CA GLN A 62 18.26 -26.67 -44.45
C GLN A 62 17.49 -26.98 -43.16
N SER A 63 17.92 -26.40 -42.07
CA SER A 63 17.14 -26.42 -40.83
C SER A 63 15.76 -25.89 -41.21
N LEU A 64 14.75 -26.71 -41.06
CA LEU A 64 13.35 -26.28 -41.07
C LEU A 64 13.16 -25.31 -39.92
N SER A 65 13.54 -24.03 -40.08
CA SER A 65 13.21 -22.99 -39.10
C SER A 65 11.70 -22.75 -39.19
N ALA A 66 10.95 -23.56 -38.46
CA ALA A 66 9.63 -23.18 -38.03
C ALA A 66 9.76 -21.84 -37.34
N MET A 67 8.76 -20.95 -37.47
CA MET A 67 8.66 -19.67 -36.82
C MET A 67 9.16 -19.76 -35.37
N ASN A 68 10.15 -18.97 -35.01
CA ASN A 68 10.75 -18.95 -33.67
C ASN A 68 10.03 -17.99 -32.74
N SER A 69 10.37 -18.02 -31.45
CA SER A 69 9.73 -17.17 -30.44
C SER A 69 9.83 -15.66 -30.75
N LYS A 70 10.92 -15.20 -31.39
CA LYS A 70 11.06 -13.78 -31.81
C LYS A 70 10.08 -13.42 -32.91
N ASP A 71 9.82 -14.35 -33.83
CA ASP A 71 8.85 -14.16 -34.90
C ASP A 71 7.42 -14.12 -34.35
N LEU A 72 7.09 -14.97 -33.38
CA LEU A 72 5.80 -14.98 -32.69
C LEU A 72 5.56 -13.65 -31.95
N ILE A 73 6.55 -13.14 -31.23
CA ILE A 73 6.46 -11.85 -30.53
C ILE A 73 6.24 -10.71 -31.53
N ARG A 74 6.94 -10.72 -32.69
CA ARG A 74 6.73 -9.71 -33.76
C ARG A 74 5.32 -9.77 -34.36
N LEU A 75 4.65 -10.91 -34.31
CA LEU A 75 3.26 -11.07 -34.73
C LEU A 75 2.25 -10.65 -33.65
N GLY A 76 2.70 -10.26 -32.45
CA GLY A 76 1.84 -9.83 -31.37
C GLY A 76 1.49 -10.94 -30.38
N VAL A 77 2.14 -12.11 -30.42
CA VAL A 77 1.97 -13.13 -29.38
C VAL A 77 2.65 -12.65 -28.09
N PRO A 78 1.92 -12.52 -26.96
CA PRO A 78 2.52 -12.17 -25.67
C PRO A 78 3.63 -13.15 -25.28
N LEU A 79 4.68 -12.61 -24.65
CA LEU A 79 5.78 -13.41 -24.12
C LEU A 79 5.27 -14.36 -23.02
N GLY A 80 5.87 -15.55 -22.89
CA GLY A 80 5.57 -16.49 -21.83
C GLY A 80 4.68 -17.64 -22.25
N GLU A 81 3.61 -17.94 -21.49
CA GLU A 81 2.73 -19.09 -21.77
C GLU A 81 2.11 -19.01 -23.18
N PRO A 82 1.61 -17.85 -23.67
CA PRO A 82 1.13 -17.77 -25.05
C PRO A 82 2.18 -18.10 -26.10
N THR A 83 3.41 -17.61 -25.95
CA THR A 83 4.52 -17.93 -26.87
C THR A 83 4.86 -19.41 -26.82
N ARG A 84 4.86 -20.04 -25.64
CA ARG A 84 5.08 -21.49 -25.48
C ARG A 84 3.97 -22.29 -26.16
N ARG A 85 2.70 -21.95 -25.90
CA ARG A 85 1.54 -22.61 -26.50
C ARG A 85 1.46 -22.41 -28.02
N ALA A 86 1.86 -21.23 -28.50
CA ALA A 86 2.00 -20.99 -29.93
C ALA A 86 3.06 -21.92 -30.56
N THR A 87 4.20 -22.13 -29.89
CA THR A 87 5.24 -23.05 -30.35
C THR A 87 4.75 -24.50 -30.37
N ASP A 88 4.02 -24.92 -29.32
CA ASP A 88 3.38 -26.25 -29.26
C ASP A 88 2.33 -26.41 -30.37
N PHE A 89 1.50 -25.39 -30.60
CA PHE A 89 0.54 -25.38 -31.71
C PHE A 89 1.23 -25.52 -33.06
N ILE A 90 2.28 -24.74 -33.33
CA ILE A 90 3.06 -24.79 -34.55
C ILE A 90 3.59 -26.22 -34.79
N SER A 91 4.15 -26.82 -33.76
CA SER A 91 4.68 -28.18 -33.81
C SER A 91 3.59 -29.21 -34.17
N ARG A 92 2.44 -29.14 -33.49
CA ARG A 92 1.29 -30.04 -33.76
C ARG A 92 0.68 -29.81 -35.14
N PHE A 93 0.56 -28.54 -35.58
CA PHE A 93 0.04 -28.16 -36.89
C PHE A 93 0.88 -28.78 -38.02
N LEU A 94 2.20 -28.63 -37.93
CA LEU A 94 3.13 -29.16 -38.94
C LEU A 94 3.21 -30.70 -38.93
N LEU A 95 3.21 -31.33 -37.75
CA LEU A 95 3.18 -32.77 -37.59
C LEU A 95 1.87 -33.41 -38.09
N GLY A 96 0.76 -32.66 -38.01
CA GLY A 96 -0.54 -33.04 -38.55
C GLY A 96 -0.70 -32.82 -40.04
N GLY A 97 0.37 -32.46 -40.77
CA GLY A 97 0.34 -32.22 -42.23
C GLY A 97 -0.12 -30.83 -42.65
N GLY A 98 -0.16 -29.86 -41.72
CA GLY A 98 -0.50 -28.49 -42.04
C GLY A 98 0.52 -27.80 -42.95
N ASP A 99 0.02 -26.94 -43.85
CA ASP A 99 0.86 -26.23 -44.82
C ASP A 99 1.71 -25.15 -44.15
N LYS A 100 3.03 -25.30 -44.24
CA LYS A 100 4.02 -24.39 -43.70
C LYS A 100 3.87 -22.95 -44.23
N THR A 101 3.40 -22.77 -45.45
CA THR A 101 3.23 -21.43 -46.06
C THR A 101 2.09 -20.65 -45.42
N ARG A 102 1.08 -21.36 -44.89
CA ARG A 102 -0.08 -20.79 -44.22
C ARG A 102 0.13 -20.58 -42.71
N LEU A 103 1.24 -21.02 -42.16
CA LEU A 103 1.49 -20.99 -40.71
C LEU A 103 1.38 -19.60 -40.11
N LYS A 104 1.91 -18.57 -40.80
CA LYS A 104 1.82 -17.17 -40.36
C LYS A 104 0.38 -16.68 -40.36
N GLU A 105 -0.39 -17.01 -41.37
CA GLU A 105 -1.81 -16.65 -41.47
C GLU A 105 -2.62 -17.32 -40.35
N GLU A 106 -2.39 -18.60 -40.08
CA GLU A 106 -3.02 -19.37 -38.99
C GLU A 106 -2.76 -18.71 -37.61
N VAL A 107 -1.50 -18.39 -37.33
CA VAL A 107 -1.13 -17.72 -36.08
C VAL A 107 -1.82 -16.35 -35.95
N CYS A 108 -1.81 -15.54 -37.02
CA CYS A 108 -2.46 -14.21 -37.02
C CYS A 108 -3.99 -14.35 -36.83
N THR A 109 -4.62 -15.34 -37.43
CA THR A 109 -6.07 -15.59 -37.29
C THR A 109 -6.45 -15.93 -35.85
N ILE A 110 -5.65 -16.75 -35.17
CA ILE A 110 -5.88 -17.09 -33.76
C ILE A 110 -5.68 -15.86 -32.87
N ILE A 111 -4.66 -15.05 -33.14
CA ILE A 111 -4.40 -13.81 -32.40
C ILE A 111 -5.56 -12.82 -32.56
N ALA A 112 -6.09 -12.68 -33.78
CA ALA A 112 -7.16 -11.74 -34.08
C ALA A 112 -8.49 -12.08 -33.40
N ASN A 113 -8.79 -13.37 -33.23
CA ASN A 113 -10.02 -13.83 -32.58
C ASN A 113 -9.82 -15.11 -31.77
N PRO A 114 -9.12 -15.05 -30.63
CA PRO A 114 -8.82 -16.25 -29.85
C PRO A 114 -10.07 -16.95 -29.30
N SER A 115 -11.16 -16.19 -29.03
CA SER A 115 -12.41 -16.78 -28.54
C SER A 115 -13.03 -17.79 -29.50
N ALA A 116 -12.89 -17.59 -30.81
CA ALA A 116 -13.40 -18.51 -31.84
C ALA A 116 -12.69 -19.89 -31.82
N PHE A 117 -11.52 -19.96 -31.21
CA PHE A 117 -10.69 -21.18 -31.19
C PHE A 117 -10.55 -21.79 -29.78
N ALA A 118 -11.25 -21.26 -28.80
CA ALA A 118 -11.14 -21.72 -27.40
C ALA A 118 -11.53 -23.18 -27.18
N ASP A 119 -12.32 -23.78 -28.10
CA ASP A 119 -12.75 -25.18 -28.07
C ASP A 119 -12.20 -26.00 -29.25
N ASP A 120 -11.43 -25.40 -30.17
CA ASP A 120 -10.80 -26.12 -31.30
C ASP A 120 -9.73 -27.10 -30.80
N PRO A 121 -9.82 -28.38 -31.12
CA PRO A 121 -8.91 -29.40 -30.57
C PRO A 121 -7.41 -29.13 -30.79
N LEU A 122 -7.05 -28.45 -31.89
CA LEU A 122 -5.66 -28.15 -32.23
C LEU A 122 -5.20 -26.81 -31.70
N ARG A 123 -6.08 -25.79 -31.72
CA ARG A 123 -5.78 -24.38 -31.44
C ARG A 123 -6.11 -23.93 -30.01
N ARG A 124 -6.97 -24.69 -29.28
CA ARG A 124 -7.53 -24.30 -27.98
C ARG A 124 -6.50 -23.90 -26.94
N GLU A 125 -5.39 -24.61 -26.83
CA GLU A 125 -4.37 -24.34 -25.81
C GLU A 125 -3.69 -22.97 -26.07
N PHE A 126 -3.41 -22.68 -27.34
CA PHE A 126 -2.86 -21.39 -27.74
C PHE A 126 -3.90 -20.26 -27.60
N ALA A 127 -5.13 -20.51 -28.06
CA ALA A 127 -6.24 -19.56 -27.97
C ALA A 127 -6.57 -19.20 -26.51
N ARG A 128 -6.69 -20.20 -25.63
CA ARG A 128 -6.94 -19.98 -24.19
C ARG A 128 -5.77 -19.25 -23.53
N ALA A 129 -4.52 -19.56 -23.90
CA ALA A 129 -3.37 -18.84 -23.38
C ALA A 129 -3.37 -17.36 -23.81
N LEU A 130 -3.86 -17.03 -25.02
CA LEU A 130 -4.04 -15.63 -25.45
C LEU A 130 -5.15 -14.92 -24.65
N LEU A 131 -6.27 -15.60 -24.39
CA LEU A 131 -7.39 -15.04 -23.61
C LEU A 131 -7.03 -14.78 -22.14
N THR A 132 -6.13 -15.57 -21.60
CA THR A 132 -5.67 -15.44 -20.21
C THR A 132 -4.39 -14.61 -20.06
N ALA A 133 -3.75 -14.26 -21.18
CA ALA A 133 -2.53 -13.48 -21.14
C ALA A 133 -2.82 -12.03 -20.78
N PRO A 134 -2.04 -11.45 -19.88
CA PRO A 134 -2.13 -10.03 -19.65
C PRO A 134 -1.73 -9.27 -20.94
N PRO A 135 -2.41 -8.17 -21.28
CA PRO A 135 -2.02 -7.35 -22.40
C PRO A 135 -0.59 -6.80 -22.21
N PRO A 136 0.17 -6.63 -23.28
CA PRO A 136 1.53 -6.10 -23.19
C PRO A 136 1.50 -4.66 -22.66
N PRO A 137 2.61 -4.19 -22.05
CA PRO A 137 2.75 -2.78 -21.70
C PRO A 137 2.49 -1.88 -22.91
N ARG A 138 1.97 -0.67 -22.66
CA ARG A 138 1.74 0.33 -23.72
C ARG A 138 3.07 0.74 -24.36
N ALA A 139 3.02 1.16 -25.62
CA ALA A 139 4.19 1.73 -26.31
C ALA A 139 4.54 3.12 -25.74
N GLU A 140 3.53 3.89 -25.35
CA GLU A 140 3.67 5.21 -24.73
C GLU A 140 2.90 5.29 -23.41
N PRO A 141 3.39 6.06 -22.43
CA PRO A 141 2.71 6.22 -21.15
C PRO A 141 1.40 7.00 -21.34
N VAL A 142 0.39 6.66 -20.52
CA VAL A 142 -0.81 7.51 -20.39
C VAL A 142 -0.42 8.87 -19.81
N LYS A 143 -1.25 9.89 -20.08
CA LYS A 143 -1.00 11.25 -19.59
C LYS A 143 -0.98 11.29 -18.07
N TYR A 144 0.00 12.00 -17.51
CA TYR A 144 0.03 12.37 -16.11
C TYR A 144 0.49 13.82 -15.95
N LYS A 145 0.06 14.46 -14.86
CA LYS A 145 0.51 15.81 -14.51
C LYS A 145 1.40 15.77 -13.28
N GLN A 146 2.42 16.62 -13.28
CA GLN A 146 3.38 16.75 -12.19
C GLN A 146 3.20 18.11 -11.50
N TRP A 147 3.22 18.11 -10.15
CA TRP A 147 3.30 19.28 -9.31
C TRP A 147 4.68 19.39 -8.68
N GLY A 148 5.16 20.63 -8.51
CA GLY A 148 6.50 20.90 -8.02
C GLY A 148 7.56 20.86 -9.12
N GLN A 149 8.74 21.37 -8.77
CA GLN A 149 9.93 21.40 -9.64
C GLN A 149 11.07 20.62 -8.97
N GLY A 150 12.01 20.13 -9.80
CA GLY A 150 13.20 19.43 -9.27
C GLY A 150 12.89 18.15 -8.51
N LEU A 151 11.82 17.44 -8.87
CA LEU A 151 11.52 16.12 -8.29
C LEU A 151 12.66 15.14 -8.59
N GLU A 152 12.82 14.16 -7.71
CA GLU A 152 13.80 13.10 -7.87
C GLU A 152 13.57 12.34 -9.18
N HIS A 153 14.59 12.30 -10.05
CA HIS A 153 14.48 11.73 -11.39
C HIS A 153 13.97 10.29 -11.39
N GLU A 154 14.42 9.49 -10.43
CA GLU A 154 14.00 8.09 -10.31
C GLU A 154 12.51 7.98 -9.94
N ALA A 155 11.97 8.89 -9.12
CA ALA A 155 10.54 8.93 -8.82
C ALA A 155 9.70 9.28 -10.07
N VAL A 156 10.17 10.21 -10.89
CA VAL A 156 9.55 10.54 -12.19
C VAL A 156 9.56 9.32 -13.11
N MET A 157 10.70 8.65 -13.23
CA MET A 157 10.82 7.41 -14.02
C MET A 157 9.91 6.27 -13.51
N GLN A 158 9.71 6.18 -12.19
CA GLN A 158 8.76 5.22 -11.63
C GLN A 158 7.31 5.54 -12.02
N MET A 159 6.95 6.82 -12.05
CA MET A 159 5.62 7.26 -12.49
C MET A 159 5.39 6.96 -13.98
N GLU A 160 6.36 7.27 -14.84
CA GLU A 160 6.30 6.96 -16.27
C GLU A 160 6.10 5.47 -16.51
N LYS A 161 6.87 4.62 -15.80
CA LYS A 161 6.71 3.16 -15.87
C LYS A 161 5.32 2.69 -15.43
N ALA A 162 4.76 3.29 -14.38
CA ALA A 162 3.39 2.99 -13.95
C ALA A 162 2.37 3.39 -15.02
N CYS A 163 2.60 4.50 -15.72
CA CYS A 163 1.75 4.96 -16.83
C CYS A 163 1.85 4.08 -18.10
N LEU A 164 2.86 3.21 -18.22
CA LEU A 164 2.99 2.24 -19.33
C LEU A 164 2.15 0.98 -19.12
N LEU A 165 1.57 0.74 -17.95
CA LEU A 165 0.75 -0.44 -17.72
C LEU A 165 -0.49 -0.42 -18.63
N PRO A 166 -0.91 -1.57 -19.18
CA PRO A 166 -2.08 -1.62 -20.06
C PRO A 166 -3.38 -1.23 -19.35
N VAL A 167 -3.44 -1.43 -18.04
CA VAL A 167 -4.59 -1.06 -17.18
C VAL A 167 -4.59 0.40 -16.74
N SER A 168 -3.50 1.14 -16.96
CA SER A 168 -3.41 2.55 -16.56
C SER A 168 -4.21 3.44 -17.50
N LEU A 169 -4.91 4.43 -16.94
CA LEU A 169 -5.75 5.38 -17.68
C LEU A 169 -5.26 6.83 -17.53
N ALA A 170 -4.83 7.22 -16.34
CA ALA A 170 -4.30 8.56 -16.06
C ALA A 170 -3.43 8.53 -14.80
N GLY A 171 -2.62 9.57 -14.60
CA GLY A 171 -1.79 9.68 -13.42
C GLY A 171 -1.57 11.12 -12.95
N ALA A 172 -1.02 11.22 -11.73
CA ALA A 172 -0.56 12.48 -11.16
C ALA A 172 0.64 12.25 -10.24
N LEU A 173 1.55 13.22 -10.16
CA LEU A 173 2.73 13.14 -9.31
C LEU A 173 2.80 14.39 -8.43
N MET A 174 2.75 14.18 -7.12
CA MET A 174 2.66 15.25 -6.12
C MET A 174 4.02 15.89 -5.82
N PRO A 175 4.07 17.13 -5.30
CA PRO A 175 5.33 17.85 -5.08
C PRO A 175 6.24 17.24 -4.01
N ASP A 176 5.71 16.41 -3.11
CA ASP A 176 6.47 15.65 -2.13
C ASP A 176 7.09 14.35 -2.68
N ALA A 177 6.90 14.06 -3.97
CA ALA A 177 7.28 12.79 -4.59
C ALA A 177 8.76 12.44 -4.38
N HIS A 178 8.99 11.15 -4.08
CA HIS A 178 10.30 10.53 -3.93
C HIS A 178 10.22 9.03 -4.25
N VAL A 179 11.38 8.37 -4.32
CA VAL A 179 11.47 6.95 -4.71
C VAL A 179 10.69 6.04 -3.76
N GLY A 180 9.87 5.17 -4.35
CA GLY A 180 9.10 4.14 -3.67
C GLY A 180 9.31 2.75 -4.28
N TYR A 181 8.44 1.81 -3.96
CA TYR A 181 8.41 0.47 -4.55
C TYR A 181 7.23 0.36 -5.53
N GLY A 182 7.51 0.20 -6.83
CA GLY A 182 6.50 0.20 -7.88
C GLY A 182 6.04 1.62 -8.21
N LEU A 183 4.87 2.04 -7.74
CA LEU A 183 4.46 3.45 -7.80
C LEU A 183 5.37 4.28 -6.88
N PRO A 184 5.85 5.48 -7.30
CA PRO A 184 6.60 6.38 -6.40
C PRO A 184 5.71 6.82 -5.23
N ILE A 185 6.31 7.20 -4.11
CA ILE A 185 5.59 7.89 -3.04
C ILE A 185 5.27 9.30 -3.55
N GLY A 186 4.06 9.79 -3.32
CA GLY A 186 3.51 10.98 -3.99
C GLY A 186 2.86 10.65 -5.35
N GLY A 187 2.85 9.37 -5.74
CA GLY A 187 2.24 8.92 -6.99
C GLY A 187 0.74 8.63 -6.87
N VAL A 188 -0.01 9.05 -7.88
CA VAL A 188 -1.45 8.77 -8.06
C VAL A 188 -1.64 8.11 -9.42
N LEU A 189 -2.35 6.98 -9.47
CA LEU A 189 -2.56 6.22 -10.70
C LEU A 189 -4.01 5.74 -10.78
N ALA A 190 -4.72 6.15 -11.82
CA ALA A 190 -6.02 5.63 -12.17
C ALA A 190 -5.89 4.41 -13.09
N THR A 191 -6.56 3.32 -12.76
CA THR A 191 -6.57 2.07 -13.53
C THR A 191 -7.99 1.63 -13.88
N GLU A 192 -8.12 0.85 -14.93
CA GLU A 192 -9.38 0.25 -15.37
C GLU A 192 -9.54 -1.12 -14.73
N ASN A 193 -10.57 -1.27 -13.87
CA ASN A 193 -10.98 -2.54 -13.26
C ASN A 193 -9.83 -3.41 -12.69
N ALA A 194 -8.78 -2.76 -12.19
CA ALA A 194 -7.58 -3.42 -11.71
C ALA A 194 -7.04 -2.74 -10.44
N VAL A 195 -6.57 -3.55 -9.49
CA VAL A 195 -5.91 -3.07 -8.28
C VAL A 195 -4.47 -3.58 -8.20
N ILE A 196 -3.54 -2.69 -7.86
CA ILE A 196 -2.10 -2.96 -7.79
C ILE A 196 -1.68 -2.93 -6.31
N PRO A 197 -1.40 -4.08 -5.66
CA PRO A 197 -1.10 -4.11 -4.22
C PRO A 197 0.08 -3.21 -3.81
N TYR A 198 1.16 -3.18 -4.59
CA TYR A 198 2.30 -2.29 -4.30
C TYR A 198 2.05 -0.81 -4.64
N ALA A 199 1.02 -0.48 -5.46
CA ALA A 199 0.60 0.90 -5.67
C ALA A 199 -0.30 1.42 -4.55
N VAL A 200 -0.96 0.51 -3.82
CA VAL A 200 -1.58 0.81 -2.52
C VAL A 200 -0.49 1.07 -1.48
N GLY A 201 0.53 0.21 -1.41
CA GLY A 201 1.63 0.32 -0.47
C GLY A 201 1.67 -0.82 0.55
N VAL A 202 2.83 -1.02 1.18
CA VAL A 202 3.05 -2.08 2.17
C VAL A 202 2.24 -1.79 3.44
N ASP A 203 2.25 -0.55 3.92
CA ASP A 203 1.38 -0.10 5.01
C ASP A 203 0.04 0.37 4.45
N ILE A 204 -0.86 -0.59 4.24
CA ILE A 204 -2.21 -0.33 3.71
C ILE A 204 -2.93 0.64 4.66
N ALA A 205 -3.50 1.71 4.10
CA ALA A 205 -4.24 2.74 4.82
C ALA A 205 -3.42 3.44 5.91
N CYS A 206 -2.08 3.56 5.73
CA CYS A 206 -1.29 4.48 6.52
C CYS A 206 -1.97 5.84 6.52
N ARG A 207 -2.10 6.47 7.70
CA ARG A 207 -2.96 7.64 7.89
C ARG A 207 -2.43 8.64 8.90
N MET A 208 -2.97 9.84 8.78
CA MET A 208 -2.86 10.89 9.76
C MET A 208 -4.14 10.97 10.58
N LYS A 209 -4.01 11.20 11.88
CA LYS A 209 -5.13 11.58 12.75
C LYS A 209 -4.72 12.75 13.61
N MET A 210 -5.57 13.78 13.69
CA MET A 210 -5.41 14.93 14.58
C MET A 210 -6.65 15.08 15.45
N THR A 211 -6.43 15.19 16.76
CA THR A 211 -7.48 15.48 17.73
C THR A 211 -7.11 16.78 18.46
N VAL A 212 -7.95 17.78 18.36
CA VAL A 212 -7.84 19.03 19.15
C VAL A 212 -8.48 18.80 20.51
N LEU A 213 -7.77 19.18 21.57
CA LEU A 213 -8.15 18.92 22.95
C LEU A 213 -8.42 20.21 23.71
N ASP A 214 -9.31 20.16 24.71
CA ASP A 214 -9.64 21.25 25.64
C ASP A 214 -8.56 21.49 26.72
N ILE A 215 -7.29 21.29 26.33
CA ILE A 215 -6.12 21.53 27.20
C ILE A 215 -5.59 22.94 26.96
N ARG A 216 -5.11 23.61 28.03
CA ARG A 216 -4.51 24.93 27.89
C ARG A 216 -3.21 24.86 27.11
N VAL A 217 -3.02 25.77 26.16
CA VAL A 217 -1.79 25.86 25.36
C VAL A 217 -0.53 25.97 26.24
N SER A 218 -0.61 26.67 27.38
CA SER A 218 0.49 26.79 28.36
C SER A 218 0.91 25.43 28.97
N ASP A 219 0.08 24.39 28.90
CA ASP A 219 0.40 23.07 29.44
C ASP A 219 1.41 22.31 28.56
N LEU A 220 1.55 22.69 27.28
CA LEU A 220 2.60 22.18 26.42
C LEU A 220 4.02 22.44 26.96
N ASP A 221 4.22 23.59 27.61
CA ASP A 221 5.51 23.93 28.22
C ASP A 221 5.56 23.59 29.72
N ARG A 222 4.47 23.88 30.47
CA ARG A 222 4.46 23.77 31.94
C ARG A 222 4.20 22.35 32.45
N ARG A 223 3.57 21.47 31.65
CA ARG A 223 3.17 20.12 32.05
C ARG A 223 3.64 19.06 31.07
N GLN A 224 4.81 19.27 30.48
CA GLN A 224 5.37 18.39 29.46
C GLN A 224 5.54 16.94 29.97
N ASP A 225 5.94 16.76 31.24
CA ASP A 225 6.04 15.44 31.89
C ASP A 225 4.72 14.66 31.91
N ARG A 226 3.57 15.37 32.05
CA ARG A 226 2.26 14.74 32.03
C ARG A 226 1.91 14.27 30.61
N LEU A 227 2.20 15.09 29.61
CA LEU A 227 1.97 14.76 28.21
C LEU A 227 2.90 13.61 27.76
N THR A 228 4.17 13.64 28.17
CA THR A 228 5.14 12.57 27.94
C THR A 228 4.64 11.26 28.49
N ARG A 229 4.22 11.23 29.77
CA ARG A 229 3.67 10.03 30.41
C ARG A 229 2.45 9.50 29.69
N ALA A 230 1.54 10.36 29.22
CA ALA A 230 0.37 9.94 28.46
C ALA A 230 0.78 9.21 27.17
N ILE A 231 1.71 9.78 26.37
CA ILE A 231 2.22 9.13 25.17
C ILE A 231 2.91 7.81 25.52
N GLU A 232 3.79 7.77 26.51
CA GLU A 232 4.56 6.56 26.89
C GLU A 232 3.71 5.45 27.46
N THR A 233 2.66 5.80 28.20
CA THR A 233 1.74 4.81 28.79
C THR A 233 0.78 4.27 27.73
N GLU A 234 0.23 5.13 26.89
CA GLU A 234 -0.88 4.80 26.00
C GLU A 234 -0.46 4.44 24.57
N THR A 235 0.82 4.49 24.23
CA THR A 235 1.32 4.02 22.95
C THR A 235 2.46 3.03 23.11
N ARG A 236 2.73 2.27 22.03
CA ARG A 236 3.91 1.40 21.92
C ARG A 236 4.52 1.61 20.55
N PHE A 237 5.83 1.76 20.52
CA PHE A 237 6.61 1.95 19.30
C PHE A 237 7.49 0.74 19.05
N GLY A 238 7.89 0.54 17.80
CA GLY A 238 8.80 -0.52 17.36
C GLY A 238 8.10 -1.62 16.58
N VAL A 239 8.91 -2.38 15.82
CA VAL A 239 8.45 -3.51 15.04
C VAL A 239 7.92 -4.59 15.97
N GLY A 240 6.69 -5.07 15.70
CA GLY A 240 6.08 -6.11 16.52
C GLY A 240 5.64 -5.67 17.92
N ALA A 241 5.67 -4.36 18.22
CA ALA A 241 5.21 -3.83 19.50
C ALA A 241 3.76 -4.24 19.81
N THR A 242 3.50 -4.63 21.06
CA THR A 242 2.18 -5.09 21.54
C THR A 242 1.89 -4.57 22.93
N PHE A 243 0.62 -4.57 23.31
CA PHE A 243 0.21 -4.34 24.70
C PHE A 243 0.08 -5.65 25.46
N LYS A 244 0.53 -5.68 26.73
CA LYS A 244 0.28 -6.84 27.63
C LYS A 244 -1.23 -7.02 27.87
N GLN A 245 -1.93 -5.92 28.15
CA GLN A 245 -3.39 -5.87 28.18
C GLN A 245 -3.85 -5.36 26.81
N ARG A 246 -4.41 -6.26 26.01
CA ARG A 246 -4.90 -5.96 24.66
C ARG A 246 -6.02 -4.94 24.71
N ARG A 247 -6.12 -4.12 23.68
CA ARG A 247 -7.19 -3.13 23.53
C ARG A 247 -8.33 -3.71 22.73
N GLU A 248 -9.53 -3.22 22.99
CA GLU A 248 -10.76 -3.65 22.35
C GLU A 248 -11.28 -2.57 21.41
N HIS A 249 -11.79 -3.00 20.27
CA HIS A 249 -12.49 -2.16 19.30
C HIS A 249 -13.35 -3.05 18.42
N GLU A 250 -14.52 -2.56 17.99
CA GLU A 250 -15.50 -3.27 17.17
C GLU A 250 -14.95 -3.82 15.84
N VAL A 251 -13.86 -3.25 15.32
CA VAL A 251 -13.18 -3.77 14.12
C VAL A 251 -12.73 -5.23 14.28
N LEU A 252 -12.52 -5.70 15.51
CA LEU A 252 -12.16 -7.09 15.79
C LEU A 252 -13.35 -8.05 15.59
N ASP A 253 -14.58 -7.53 15.66
CA ASP A 253 -15.82 -8.29 15.42
C ASP A 253 -16.24 -8.29 13.94
N ALA A 254 -15.53 -7.53 13.09
CA ALA A 254 -15.73 -7.57 11.66
C ALA A 254 -15.42 -8.95 11.07
N ASP A 255 -15.88 -9.20 9.86
CA ASP A 255 -15.55 -10.43 9.15
C ASP A 255 -14.09 -10.44 8.66
N TRP A 256 -13.24 -11.17 9.36
CA TRP A 256 -11.83 -11.40 9.00
C TRP A 256 -11.67 -12.59 8.05
N SER A 257 -12.75 -13.31 7.72
CA SER A 257 -12.71 -14.44 6.77
C SER A 257 -12.74 -14.00 5.31
N VAL A 258 -12.90 -12.70 5.03
CA VAL A 258 -12.85 -12.09 3.69
C VAL A 258 -11.56 -12.42 2.92
N SER A 259 -10.53 -12.84 3.62
CA SER A 259 -9.24 -13.23 3.04
C SER A 259 -8.54 -14.23 3.96
N PRO A 260 -7.91 -15.29 3.38
CA PRO A 260 -7.15 -16.28 4.17
C PRO A 260 -6.05 -15.64 5.03
N ILE A 261 -5.31 -14.67 4.46
CA ILE A 261 -4.22 -14.00 5.17
C ILE A 261 -4.71 -13.04 6.24
N ALA A 262 -5.85 -12.36 6.03
CA ALA A 262 -6.47 -11.51 7.04
C ALA A 262 -6.91 -12.36 8.24
N ARG A 263 -7.62 -13.47 8.00
CA ARG A 263 -8.04 -14.41 9.06
C ARG A 263 -6.86 -14.94 9.87
N GLN A 264 -5.77 -15.32 9.20
CA GLN A 264 -4.56 -15.85 9.85
C GLN A 264 -3.89 -14.80 10.75
N ASN A 265 -4.00 -13.51 10.44
CA ASN A 265 -3.35 -12.42 11.17
C ASN A 265 -4.27 -11.70 12.17
N LYS A 266 -5.52 -12.15 12.40
CA LYS A 266 -6.47 -11.50 13.33
C LYS A 266 -5.91 -11.35 14.75
N ASP A 267 -5.28 -12.38 15.29
CA ASP A 267 -4.69 -12.33 16.64
C ASP A 267 -3.52 -11.34 16.73
N ARG A 268 -2.69 -11.25 15.68
CA ARG A 268 -1.64 -10.23 15.56
C ARG A 268 -2.26 -8.83 15.55
N ALA A 269 -3.30 -8.62 14.75
CA ALA A 269 -4.00 -7.34 14.68
C ALA A 269 -4.51 -6.92 16.06
N TRP A 270 -5.14 -7.83 16.80
CA TRP A 270 -5.59 -7.56 18.16
C TRP A 270 -4.43 -7.20 19.09
N ALA A 271 -3.34 -7.95 19.06
CA ALA A 271 -2.17 -7.68 19.90
C ALA A 271 -1.51 -6.32 19.60
N GLN A 272 -1.58 -5.85 18.35
CA GLN A 272 -0.97 -4.59 17.90
C GLN A 272 -1.92 -3.38 17.91
N LEU A 273 -3.19 -3.56 18.23
CA LEU A 273 -4.18 -2.47 18.22
C LEU A 273 -3.80 -1.36 19.20
N GLY A 274 -3.77 -0.12 18.73
CA GLY A 274 -3.35 1.06 19.50
C GLY A 274 -1.83 1.24 19.59
N THR A 275 -1.03 0.49 18.81
CA THR A 275 0.42 0.70 18.71
C THR A 275 0.76 1.61 17.54
N SER A 276 1.87 2.35 17.62
CA SER A 276 2.27 3.28 16.56
C SER A 276 3.17 2.63 15.50
N GLY A 277 4.12 1.77 15.89
CA GLY A 277 5.04 1.11 14.98
C GLY A 277 6.41 1.75 14.84
N SER A 278 7.03 1.66 13.68
CA SER A 278 8.39 2.12 13.41
C SER A 278 8.47 2.96 12.13
N GLY A 279 9.67 3.38 11.76
CA GLY A 279 9.90 4.22 10.60
C GLY A 279 9.42 5.65 10.83
N ASN A 280 8.70 6.21 9.86
CA ASN A 280 8.15 7.57 9.91
C ASN A 280 6.88 7.70 10.79
N HIS A 281 6.49 6.66 11.52
CA HIS A 281 5.35 6.72 12.42
C HIS A 281 5.67 7.51 13.70
N PHE A 282 4.73 8.35 14.10
CA PHE A 282 4.90 9.21 15.27
C PHE A 282 3.58 9.44 16.03
N VAL A 283 3.73 9.90 17.26
CA VAL A 283 2.68 10.50 18.08
C VAL A 283 3.26 11.75 18.72
N GLU A 284 2.60 12.88 18.54
CA GLU A 284 3.13 14.17 18.98
C GLU A 284 2.03 15.10 19.48
N PHE A 285 2.41 15.98 20.42
CA PHE A 285 1.63 17.13 20.81
C PHE A 285 2.21 18.41 20.23
N GLY A 286 1.34 19.32 19.87
CA GLY A 286 1.72 20.64 19.39
C GLY A 286 0.62 21.66 19.55
N THR A 287 0.90 22.88 19.09
CA THR A 287 -0.11 23.93 18.94
C THR A 287 -0.78 23.83 17.59
N PHE A 288 -2.08 23.91 17.56
CA PHE A 288 -2.87 24.04 16.33
C PHE A 288 -3.50 25.42 16.26
N SER A 289 -3.14 26.19 15.24
CA SER A 289 -3.70 27.51 14.95
C SER A 289 -4.71 27.40 13.83
N ALA A 290 -6.00 27.42 14.15
CA ALA A 290 -7.09 27.47 13.18
C ALA A 290 -7.20 28.90 12.64
N HIS A 291 -7.08 29.09 11.32
CA HIS A 291 -7.13 30.39 10.66
C HIS A 291 -8.56 30.83 10.36
N GLU A 292 -9.46 29.88 10.17
CA GLU A 292 -10.89 30.07 9.96
C GLU A 292 -11.67 28.99 10.71
N SER A 293 -13.00 29.10 10.74
CA SER A 293 -13.87 28.06 11.31
C SER A 293 -13.74 26.76 10.51
N ILE A 294 -13.55 25.65 11.21
CA ILE A 294 -13.44 24.31 10.62
C ILE A 294 -14.68 23.52 11.01
N ASP A 295 -15.57 23.34 10.03
CA ASP A 295 -16.74 22.49 10.20
C ASP A 295 -16.35 21.04 9.86
N TRP A 296 -16.74 20.11 10.71
CA TRP A 296 -16.46 18.68 10.55
C TRP A 296 -17.67 17.83 10.94
N ALA A 297 -17.76 16.61 10.39
CA ALA A 297 -18.80 15.67 10.76
C ALA A 297 -18.40 14.97 12.07
N ASP A 298 -19.20 15.18 13.13
CA ASP A 298 -19.04 14.44 14.39
C ASP A 298 -19.98 13.24 14.37
N GLU A 299 -19.44 12.05 14.10
CA GLU A 299 -20.19 10.79 14.07
C GLU A 299 -20.74 10.43 15.47
N SER A 300 -20.19 10.99 16.55
CA SER A 300 -20.62 10.73 17.93
C SER A 300 -21.83 11.56 18.36
N GLN A 301 -22.17 12.62 17.62
CA GLN A 301 -23.29 13.51 17.91
C GLN A 301 -24.31 13.50 16.77
N THR A 302 -25.53 13.16 17.11
CA THR A 302 -26.70 13.09 16.26
C THR A 302 -26.82 14.24 15.22
N GLY A 303 -26.13 14.12 14.08
CA GLY A 303 -26.46 14.81 12.83
C GLY A 303 -26.22 16.31 12.74
N LYS A 304 -25.52 16.96 13.70
CA LYS A 304 -25.12 18.35 13.57
C LYS A 304 -23.63 18.46 13.30
N PRO A 305 -23.19 19.20 12.27
CA PRO A 305 -21.77 19.47 12.09
C PRO A 305 -21.23 20.20 13.33
N ALA A 306 -20.17 19.66 13.92
CA ALA A 306 -19.40 20.38 14.92
C ALA A 306 -18.52 21.43 14.22
N SER A 307 -18.23 22.54 14.85
CA SER A 307 -17.43 23.62 14.31
C SER A 307 -16.38 24.06 15.31
N LEU A 308 -15.10 24.07 14.88
CA LEU A 308 -14.02 24.63 15.66
C LEU A 308 -13.78 26.09 15.20
N PRO A 309 -13.97 27.10 16.07
CA PRO A 309 -13.73 28.51 15.72
C PRO A 309 -12.24 28.78 15.49
N PRO A 310 -11.90 29.93 14.84
CA PRO A 310 -10.52 30.40 14.76
C PRO A 310 -9.90 30.56 16.14
N GLY A 311 -8.64 30.15 16.31
CA GLY A 311 -7.95 30.20 17.59
C GLY A 311 -6.73 29.31 17.64
N THR A 312 -6.05 29.29 18.79
CA THR A 312 -4.90 28.45 19.06
C THR A 312 -5.24 27.42 20.13
N TYR A 313 -4.99 26.16 19.83
CA TYR A 313 -5.40 24.99 20.60
C TYR A 313 -4.22 24.05 20.84
N VAL A 314 -4.36 23.13 21.77
CA VAL A 314 -3.51 21.95 21.88
C VAL A 314 -4.07 20.86 20.98
N ALA A 315 -3.22 20.29 20.15
CA ALA A 315 -3.59 19.13 19.34
C ALA A 315 -2.63 17.95 19.54
N LEU A 316 -3.21 16.77 19.50
CA LEU A 316 -2.52 15.49 19.38
C LEU A 316 -2.54 15.09 17.90
N LEU A 317 -1.37 14.82 17.33
CA LEU A 317 -1.21 14.37 15.96
C LEU A 317 -0.52 13.03 15.94
N SER A 318 -1.00 12.09 15.14
CA SER A 318 -0.34 10.80 14.97
C SER A 318 -0.29 10.35 13.51
N HIS A 319 0.78 9.62 13.19
CA HIS A 319 0.98 8.89 11.95
C HIS A 319 1.22 7.43 12.26
N SER A 320 0.39 6.56 11.73
CA SER A 320 0.46 5.11 11.88
C SER A 320 -0.40 4.45 10.80
N GLY A 321 -0.46 3.11 10.76
CA GLY A 321 -1.23 2.40 9.74
C GLY A 321 -1.76 1.06 10.22
N SER A 322 -1.89 0.11 9.28
CA SER A 322 -2.45 -1.22 9.52
C SER A 322 -1.46 -2.21 10.14
N ARG A 323 -0.33 -1.73 10.59
CA ARG A 323 0.69 -2.50 11.30
C ARG A 323 1.16 -3.73 10.47
N GLY A 324 1.77 -4.71 11.14
CA GLY A 324 2.25 -5.92 10.49
C GLY A 324 1.18 -6.76 9.79
N THR A 325 -0.10 -6.52 10.08
CA THR A 325 -1.22 -7.22 9.42
C THR A 325 -1.43 -6.71 8.01
N GLY A 326 -1.42 -5.38 7.80
CA GLY A 326 -1.51 -4.80 6.44
C GLY A 326 -0.32 -5.18 5.57
N ALA A 327 0.88 -5.19 6.14
CA ALA A 327 2.08 -5.65 5.43
C ALA A 327 1.94 -7.12 4.96
N ALA A 328 1.38 -8.01 5.80
CA ALA A 328 1.13 -9.40 5.44
C ALA A 328 0.10 -9.53 4.30
N VAL A 329 -0.96 -8.71 4.31
CA VAL A 329 -1.96 -8.65 3.23
C VAL A 329 -1.32 -8.17 1.93
N CYS A 330 -0.56 -7.07 1.95
CA CYS A 330 0.13 -6.54 0.78
C CYS A 330 1.10 -7.59 0.18
N ASP A 331 1.94 -8.22 1.01
CA ASP A 331 2.92 -9.22 0.56
C ASP A 331 2.24 -10.45 -0.08
N TYR A 332 1.18 -10.96 0.55
CA TYR A 332 0.43 -12.12 0.04
C TYR A 332 -0.15 -11.87 -1.35
N TYR A 333 -0.92 -10.78 -1.50
CA TYR A 333 -1.58 -10.48 -2.78
C TYR A 333 -0.62 -9.95 -3.84
N SER A 334 0.48 -9.31 -3.46
CA SER A 334 1.56 -8.98 -4.40
C SER A 334 2.21 -10.22 -4.99
N LYS A 335 2.44 -11.26 -4.18
CA LYS A 335 2.96 -12.56 -4.68
C LYS A 335 1.98 -13.23 -5.63
N LEU A 336 0.67 -13.18 -5.36
CA LEU A 336 -0.35 -13.70 -6.28
C LEU A 336 -0.35 -12.91 -7.60
N ALA A 337 -0.32 -11.58 -7.54
CA ALA A 337 -0.21 -10.75 -8.73
C ALA A 337 1.06 -11.08 -9.53
N PHE A 338 2.24 -11.18 -8.88
CA PHE A 338 3.48 -11.54 -9.56
C PHE A 338 3.43 -12.93 -10.23
N ALA A 339 2.73 -13.88 -9.63
CA ALA A 339 2.58 -15.21 -10.19
C ALA A 339 1.75 -15.23 -11.50
N GLN A 340 0.78 -14.31 -11.63
CA GLN A 340 -0.01 -14.13 -12.84
C GLN A 340 0.80 -13.47 -13.97
N PHE A 341 1.82 -12.65 -13.64
CA PHE A 341 2.60 -11.85 -14.58
C PHE A 341 4.09 -12.25 -14.61
N LYS A 342 4.40 -13.53 -14.78
CA LYS A 342 5.79 -14.04 -14.76
C LYS A 342 6.70 -13.35 -15.78
N ASP A 343 6.14 -12.96 -16.92
CA ASP A 343 6.84 -12.39 -18.07
C ASP A 343 6.84 -10.85 -18.11
N LEU A 344 6.23 -10.20 -17.10
CA LEU A 344 6.29 -8.75 -16.99
C LEU A 344 7.77 -8.31 -16.83
N PRO A 345 8.23 -7.25 -17.54
CA PRO A 345 9.57 -6.70 -17.38
C PRO A 345 9.92 -6.53 -15.89
N LYS A 346 11.17 -6.84 -15.52
CA LYS A 346 11.62 -6.85 -14.12
C LYS A 346 11.30 -5.54 -13.39
N GLU A 347 11.43 -4.42 -14.09
CA GLU A 347 11.16 -3.08 -13.59
C GLU A 347 9.68 -2.81 -13.34
N LEU A 348 8.77 -3.54 -14.00
CA LEU A 348 7.31 -3.43 -13.84
C LEU A 348 6.73 -4.50 -12.89
N LYS A 349 7.51 -5.48 -12.46
CA LYS A 349 7.00 -6.59 -11.62
C LYS A 349 6.29 -6.12 -10.35
N ARG A 350 6.78 -5.04 -9.73
CA ARG A 350 6.14 -4.45 -8.55
C ARG A 350 4.86 -3.67 -8.86
N LEU A 351 4.52 -3.56 -10.13
CA LEU A 351 3.28 -2.97 -10.61
C LEU A 351 2.32 -4.03 -11.15
N ALA A 352 2.58 -5.32 -10.91
CA ALA A 352 1.64 -6.39 -11.20
C ALA A 352 0.31 -6.15 -10.49
N TRP A 353 -0.78 -6.39 -11.17
CA TRP A 353 -2.14 -6.06 -10.73
C TRP A 353 -3.02 -7.30 -10.59
N LEU A 354 -4.15 -7.14 -9.92
CA LEU A 354 -5.23 -8.12 -9.84
C LEU A 354 -6.47 -7.50 -10.50
N SER A 355 -7.09 -8.23 -11.42
CA SER A 355 -8.39 -7.82 -11.97
C SER A 355 -9.46 -7.88 -10.89
N LEU A 356 -10.30 -6.86 -10.76
CA LEU A 356 -11.44 -6.87 -9.83
C LEU A 356 -12.55 -7.84 -10.25
N GLU A 357 -12.49 -8.43 -11.44
CA GLU A 357 -13.35 -9.55 -11.84
C GLU A 357 -12.84 -10.91 -11.34
N SER A 358 -11.57 -11.00 -10.96
CA SER A 358 -11.00 -12.22 -10.41
C SER A 358 -11.32 -12.38 -8.92
N GLN A 359 -11.32 -13.63 -8.45
CA GLN A 359 -11.51 -13.93 -7.04
C GLN A 359 -10.41 -13.26 -6.19
N GLU A 360 -9.15 -13.35 -6.61
CA GLU A 360 -8.01 -12.76 -5.89
C GLU A 360 -8.10 -11.23 -5.81
N GLY A 361 -8.60 -10.59 -6.86
CA GLY A 361 -8.83 -9.15 -6.87
C GLY A 361 -9.94 -8.72 -5.91
N GLN A 362 -11.04 -9.45 -5.86
CA GLN A 362 -12.13 -9.20 -4.92
C GLN A 362 -11.74 -9.48 -3.48
N GLU A 363 -11.02 -10.58 -3.23
CA GLU A 363 -10.48 -10.88 -1.89
C GLU A 363 -9.49 -9.82 -1.42
N TYR A 364 -8.58 -9.37 -2.31
CA TYR A 364 -7.64 -8.28 -1.96
C TYR A 364 -8.38 -6.99 -1.66
N TRP A 365 -9.40 -6.63 -2.47
CA TRP A 365 -10.20 -5.44 -2.24
C TRP A 365 -10.87 -5.46 -0.86
N ALA A 366 -11.52 -6.57 -0.53
CA ALA A 366 -12.18 -6.75 0.78
C ALA A 366 -11.17 -6.74 1.95
N ALA A 367 -9.99 -7.36 1.76
CA ALA A 367 -8.92 -7.33 2.76
C ALA A 367 -8.33 -5.92 2.93
N MET A 368 -8.14 -5.16 1.85
CA MET A 368 -7.67 -3.77 1.88
C MET A 368 -8.67 -2.88 2.64
N GLU A 369 -9.97 -3.01 2.36
CA GLU A 369 -11.04 -2.29 3.09
C GLU A 369 -11.04 -2.63 4.59
N LEU A 370 -10.86 -3.91 4.93
CA LEU A 370 -10.73 -4.33 6.33
C LEU A 370 -9.48 -3.71 6.99
N MET A 371 -8.36 -3.66 6.30
CA MET A 371 -7.14 -2.99 6.80
C MET A 371 -7.35 -1.48 6.95
N GLY A 372 -8.13 -0.86 6.08
CA GLY A 372 -8.56 0.54 6.21
C GLY A 372 -9.31 0.80 7.53
N ARG A 373 -10.32 -0.02 7.82
CA ARG A 373 -11.07 0.04 9.08
C ARG A 373 -10.19 -0.26 10.29
N TYR A 374 -9.29 -1.24 10.18
CA TYR A 374 -8.36 -1.58 11.25
C TYR A 374 -7.36 -0.44 11.54
N ALA A 375 -6.81 0.22 10.51
CA ALA A 375 -5.92 1.36 10.70
C ALA A 375 -6.66 2.56 11.34
N ALA A 376 -7.94 2.82 11.00
CA ALA A 376 -8.77 3.81 11.68
C ALA A 376 -8.96 3.46 13.16
N ALA A 377 -9.33 2.21 13.45
CA ALA A 377 -9.46 1.72 14.82
C ALA A 377 -8.16 1.83 15.63
N ASN A 378 -7.01 1.56 14.98
CA ASN A 378 -5.70 1.71 15.61
C ASN A 378 -5.46 3.15 16.09
N HIS A 379 -5.72 4.15 15.23
CA HIS A 379 -5.62 5.56 15.58
C HIS A 379 -6.67 6.00 16.61
N ALA A 380 -7.91 5.53 16.46
CA ALA A 380 -8.97 5.81 17.43
C ALA A 380 -8.57 5.33 18.85
N CYS A 381 -7.97 4.14 18.96
CA CYS A 381 -7.43 3.63 20.23
C CYS A 381 -6.31 4.52 20.77
N ILE A 382 -5.33 4.92 19.95
CA ILE A 382 -4.24 5.82 20.38
C ILE A 382 -4.81 7.11 20.96
N HIS A 383 -5.64 7.82 20.19
CA HIS A 383 -6.16 9.13 20.56
C HIS A 383 -7.12 9.07 21.74
N LYS A 384 -8.05 8.11 21.74
CA LYS A 384 -9.00 7.89 22.84
C LYS A 384 -8.29 7.65 24.17
N HIS A 385 -7.32 6.75 24.22
CA HIS A 385 -6.63 6.41 25.47
C HIS A 385 -5.75 7.57 25.95
N ILE A 386 -5.08 8.30 25.06
CA ILE A 386 -4.30 9.49 25.44
C ILE A 386 -5.23 10.59 25.99
N ALA A 387 -6.35 10.89 25.32
CA ALA A 387 -7.31 11.87 25.78
C ALA A 387 -7.89 11.50 27.16
N GLN A 388 -8.28 10.23 27.34
CA GLN A 388 -8.76 9.69 28.63
C GLN A 388 -7.71 9.78 29.73
N HIS A 389 -6.45 9.42 29.46
CA HIS A 389 -5.33 9.54 30.40
C HIS A 389 -5.14 11.00 30.88
N LEU A 390 -5.37 11.94 29.97
CA LEU A 390 -5.29 13.37 30.25
C LEU A 390 -6.59 13.95 30.84
N GLY A 391 -7.69 13.21 30.89
CA GLY A 391 -8.99 13.71 31.26
C GLY A 391 -9.43 14.89 30.40
N ALA A 392 -9.09 14.86 29.10
CA ALA A 392 -9.36 15.93 28.14
C ALA A 392 -10.56 15.61 27.26
N SER A 393 -11.36 16.62 26.91
CA SER A 393 -12.43 16.53 25.95
C SER A 393 -11.91 16.80 24.53
N VAL A 394 -12.55 16.20 23.54
CA VAL A 394 -12.23 16.38 22.13
C VAL A 394 -13.05 17.54 21.57
N LEU A 395 -12.37 18.49 20.93
CA LEU A 395 -12.97 19.67 20.28
C LEU A 395 -13.05 19.51 18.75
N LEU A 396 -12.14 18.76 18.15
CA LEU A 396 -12.09 18.45 16.72
C LEU A 396 -11.38 17.11 16.55
N ASP A 397 -11.89 16.24 15.67
CA ASP A 397 -11.28 14.96 15.33
C ASP A 397 -11.26 14.80 13.81
N LEU A 398 -10.07 14.79 13.21
CA LEU A 398 -9.86 14.68 11.77
C LEU A 398 -8.91 13.54 11.46
N GLU A 399 -9.19 12.81 10.36
CA GLU A 399 -8.27 11.80 9.84
C GLU A 399 -8.30 11.74 8.32
N ASN A 400 -7.20 11.33 7.70
CA ASN A 400 -7.10 11.01 6.29
C ASN A 400 -6.04 9.95 6.05
N HIS A 401 -6.30 9.01 5.16
CA HIS A 401 -5.32 7.99 4.76
C HIS A 401 -4.76 8.28 3.37
N HIS A 402 -3.52 7.81 3.13
CA HIS A 402 -2.73 8.21 1.97
C HIS A 402 -2.03 7.03 1.26
N ASN A 403 -2.33 5.78 1.66
CA ASN A 403 -1.89 4.55 1.01
C ASN A 403 -3.09 3.63 0.80
N PHE A 404 -3.83 3.83 -0.29
CA PHE A 404 -5.07 3.10 -0.54
C PHE A 404 -5.44 3.10 -2.03
N ALA A 405 -6.52 2.39 -2.38
CA ALA A 405 -7.18 2.46 -3.66
C ALA A 405 -8.68 2.75 -3.49
N TRP A 406 -9.22 3.61 -4.33
CA TRP A 406 -10.63 4.05 -4.28
C TRP A 406 -11.31 3.83 -5.62
N LYS A 407 -12.58 3.44 -5.60
CA LYS A 407 -13.47 3.52 -6.76
C LYS A 407 -14.00 4.94 -6.86
N GLU A 408 -13.61 5.64 -7.91
CA GLU A 408 -13.97 7.03 -8.12
C GLU A 408 -14.45 7.26 -9.56
N ARG A 409 -15.29 8.27 -9.78
CA ARG A 409 -15.67 8.72 -11.12
C ARG A 409 -14.80 9.88 -11.55
N HIS A 410 -14.19 9.75 -12.72
CA HIS A 410 -13.34 10.78 -13.31
C HIS A 410 -13.62 10.89 -14.81
N VAL A 411 -13.47 12.11 -15.35
CA VAL A 411 -13.48 12.34 -16.78
C VAL A 411 -12.05 12.14 -17.32
N ILE A 412 -11.87 11.08 -18.10
CA ILE A 412 -10.58 10.72 -18.72
C ILE A 412 -10.79 10.71 -20.23
N ASP A 413 -9.97 11.47 -20.95
CA ASP A 413 -10.09 11.68 -22.40
C ASP A 413 -11.51 12.07 -22.87
N GLY A 414 -12.17 12.93 -22.07
CA GLY A 414 -13.51 13.45 -22.34
C GLY A 414 -14.66 12.50 -22.01
N VAL A 415 -14.40 11.32 -21.45
CA VAL A 415 -15.41 10.33 -21.06
C VAL A 415 -15.41 10.13 -19.55
N GLU A 416 -16.59 10.26 -18.93
CA GLU A 416 -16.77 9.91 -17.53
C GLU A 416 -16.76 8.39 -17.36
N ARG A 417 -15.91 7.89 -16.46
CA ARG A 417 -15.78 6.46 -16.15
C ARG A 417 -15.50 6.24 -14.68
N GLU A 418 -15.92 5.10 -14.17
CA GLU A 418 -15.47 4.59 -12.88
C GLU A 418 -14.07 4.02 -13.03
N VAL A 419 -13.16 4.45 -12.18
CA VAL A 419 -11.76 4.03 -12.20
C VAL A 419 -11.30 3.69 -10.79
N ILE A 420 -10.22 2.92 -10.69
CA ILE A 420 -9.56 2.62 -9.44
C ILE A 420 -8.39 3.60 -9.27
N VAL A 421 -8.56 4.57 -8.38
CA VAL A 421 -7.51 5.57 -8.09
C VAL A 421 -6.63 5.06 -6.96
N HIS A 422 -5.39 4.70 -7.30
CA HIS A 422 -4.35 4.36 -6.32
C HIS A 422 -3.67 5.63 -5.85
N ARG A 423 -3.56 5.82 -4.55
CA ARG A 423 -2.76 6.88 -3.93
C ARG A 423 -1.71 6.23 -3.04
N LYS A 424 -0.44 6.47 -3.34
CA LYS A 424 0.69 6.01 -2.54
C LYS A 424 1.48 7.20 -2.04
N GLY A 425 1.37 7.48 -0.75
CA GLY A 425 1.89 8.74 -0.22
C GLY A 425 1.23 9.96 -0.88
N ALA A 426 -0.06 9.89 -1.14
CA ALA A 426 -0.88 10.98 -1.61
C ALA A 426 -2.25 10.91 -0.92
N THR A 427 -2.83 12.07 -0.58
CA THR A 427 -4.10 12.13 0.16
C THR A 427 -5.24 12.53 -0.76
N PRO A 428 -6.48 12.04 -0.53
CA PRO A 428 -7.68 12.58 -1.19
C PRO A 428 -7.83 14.09 -0.95
N ALA A 429 -8.10 14.82 -2.01
CA ALA A 429 -8.30 16.27 -2.02
C ALA A 429 -9.49 16.68 -2.90
N GLY A 430 -10.55 15.88 -2.91
CA GLY A 430 -11.83 16.22 -3.53
C GLY A 430 -12.38 17.53 -3.00
N ALA A 431 -13.29 18.17 -3.73
CA ALA A 431 -13.89 19.45 -3.32
C ALA A 431 -14.52 19.36 -1.92
N GLY A 432 -14.03 20.16 -0.98
CA GLY A 432 -14.52 20.19 0.40
C GLY A 432 -13.92 19.15 1.34
N VAL A 433 -13.20 18.14 0.84
CA VAL A 433 -12.60 17.07 1.66
C VAL A 433 -11.52 17.65 2.57
N LEU A 434 -11.63 17.37 3.88
CA LEU A 434 -10.62 17.75 4.88
C LEU A 434 -9.46 16.76 4.87
N GLY A 435 -8.25 17.27 5.13
CA GLY A 435 -7.04 16.46 5.22
C GLY A 435 -5.97 17.09 6.11
N ILE A 436 -4.97 16.30 6.46
CA ILE A 436 -3.81 16.69 7.26
C ILE A 436 -2.57 16.37 6.44
N ILE A 437 -1.70 17.36 6.26
CA ILE A 437 -0.42 17.23 5.54
C ILE A 437 0.69 17.58 6.53
N PRO A 438 1.39 16.59 7.14
CA PRO A 438 2.45 16.83 8.11
C PRO A 438 3.74 17.31 7.46
N GLY A 439 4.54 18.04 8.22
CA GLY A 439 5.92 18.37 7.88
C GLY A 439 6.92 17.32 8.39
N SER A 440 7.70 17.69 9.39
CA SER A 440 8.63 16.82 10.11
C SER A 440 8.53 17.08 11.61
N MET A 441 9.27 16.34 12.45
CA MET A 441 9.27 16.54 13.91
C MET A 441 9.58 17.99 14.37
N ALA A 442 10.05 18.86 13.47
CA ALA A 442 10.31 20.28 13.78
C ALA A 442 9.86 21.23 12.66
N SER A 443 9.00 20.77 11.77
CA SER A 443 8.39 21.58 10.71
C SER A 443 6.88 21.51 10.83
N PRO A 444 6.14 22.58 10.46
CA PRO A 444 4.71 22.61 10.63
C PRO A 444 3.99 21.53 9.81
N GLY A 445 2.84 21.07 10.30
CA GLY A 445 1.81 20.38 9.54
C GLY A 445 0.64 21.32 9.23
N PHE A 446 -0.22 20.93 8.30
CA PHE A 446 -1.35 21.75 7.85
C PHE A 446 -2.64 20.96 7.84
N VAL A 447 -3.72 21.55 8.34
CA VAL A 447 -5.08 21.11 8.05
C VAL A 447 -5.53 21.83 6.80
N VAL A 448 -6.03 21.07 5.85
CA VAL A 448 -6.36 21.54 4.51
C VAL A 448 -7.78 21.14 4.09
N ARG A 449 -8.32 21.86 3.13
CA ARG A 449 -9.54 21.50 2.40
C ARG A 449 -9.23 21.33 0.93
N GLY A 450 -9.58 20.19 0.37
CA GLY A 450 -9.40 19.87 -1.03
C GLY A 450 -10.22 20.78 -1.95
N LYS A 451 -9.67 21.05 -3.12
CA LYS A 451 -10.28 21.90 -4.17
C LYS A 451 -10.92 21.12 -5.30
N GLY A 452 -10.75 19.78 -5.32
CA GLY A 452 -11.34 18.93 -6.37
C GLY A 452 -10.70 19.14 -7.75
N ASN A 453 -9.36 19.22 -7.79
CA ASN A 453 -8.63 19.36 -9.05
C ASN A 453 -8.62 18.04 -9.83
N ALA A 454 -9.31 18.01 -10.99
CA ALA A 454 -9.45 16.80 -11.80
C ALA A 454 -8.12 16.30 -12.39
N GLU A 455 -7.17 17.20 -12.70
CA GLU A 455 -5.86 16.82 -13.24
C GLU A 455 -4.98 16.10 -12.23
N SER A 456 -5.22 16.31 -10.91
CA SER A 456 -4.56 15.56 -9.84
C SER A 456 -5.33 14.29 -9.44
N LEU A 457 -6.40 13.95 -10.16
CA LEU A 457 -7.33 12.90 -9.75
C LEU A 457 -7.82 13.15 -8.30
N ASN A 458 -8.22 14.40 -8.02
CA ASN A 458 -8.67 14.84 -6.70
C ASN A 458 -7.68 14.49 -5.57
N SER A 459 -6.39 14.71 -5.78
CA SER A 459 -5.33 14.30 -4.86
C SER A 459 -4.38 15.44 -4.51
N ALA A 460 -3.69 15.31 -3.38
CA ALA A 460 -2.65 16.23 -2.90
C ALA A 460 -1.52 15.45 -2.21
N SER A 461 -0.41 16.11 -1.89
CA SER A 461 0.70 15.54 -1.11
C SER A 461 0.21 14.97 0.22
N HIS A 462 0.85 13.89 0.68
CA HIS A 462 0.58 13.33 2.01
C HIS A 462 1.43 13.95 3.11
N GLY A 463 2.54 14.60 2.78
CA GLY A 463 3.48 15.19 3.74
C GLY A 463 4.59 16.00 3.06
N ALA A 464 5.72 16.14 3.75
CA ALA A 464 6.87 16.87 3.20
C ALA A 464 7.61 16.08 2.11
N GLY A 465 7.65 14.76 2.17
CA GLY A 465 8.50 13.92 1.33
C GLY A 465 9.98 13.97 1.73
N ARG A 466 10.73 12.95 1.40
CA ARG A 466 12.15 12.83 1.77
C ARG A 466 13.05 13.44 0.68
N VAL A 467 14.21 13.97 1.10
CA VAL A 467 15.30 14.41 0.21
C VAL A 467 16.47 13.42 0.17
N MET A 468 16.45 12.41 1.02
CA MET A 468 17.49 11.38 1.07
C MET A 468 16.98 10.08 1.68
N SER A 469 17.69 8.98 1.41
CA SER A 469 17.39 7.68 1.99
C SER A 469 17.63 7.66 3.50
N ARG A 470 16.98 6.72 4.22
CA ARG A 470 17.20 6.49 5.66
C ARG A 470 18.66 6.21 5.98
N LYS A 471 19.32 5.40 5.15
CA LYS A 471 20.75 5.09 5.28
C LYS A 471 21.61 6.35 5.19
N ALA A 472 21.40 7.18 4.17
CA ALA A 472 22.13 8.43 4.00
C ALA A 472 21.91 9.41 5.16
N ALA A 473 20.72 9.46 5.72
CA ALA A 473 20.42 10.29 6.89
C ALA A 473 21.19 9.81 8.14
N ASN A 474 21.19 8.49 8.42
CA ASN A 474 21.94 7.90 9.52
C ASN A 474 23.46 8.13 9.41
N GLU A 475 24.00 8.12 8.18
CA GLU A 475 25.43 8.37 7.93
C GLU A 475 25.80 9.86 8.02
N LYS A 476 24.88 10.75 7.68
CA LYS A 476 25.13 12.20 7.55
C LYS A 476 24.93 12.98 8.84
N PHE A 477 23.95 12.60 9.68
CA PHE A 477 23.54 13.39 10.83
C PHE A 477 24.00 12.78 12.16
N ASN A 478 24.06 13.61 13.19
CA ASN A 478 24.35 13.21 14.57
C ASN A 478 23.42 13.92 15.55
N TRP A 479 23.15 13.31 16.69
CA TRP A 479 22.22 13.82 17.70
C TRP A 479 22.65 15.16 18.33
N LYS A 480 23.94 15.49 18.35
CA LYS A 480 24.43 16.77 18.92
C LYS A 480 23.87 17.96 18.11
N ASP A 481 24.01 17.89 16.79
CA ASP A 481 23.54 18.97 15.90
C ASP A 481 22.02 18.97 15.78
N VAL A 482 21.39 17.80 15.69
CA VAL A 482 19.93 17.65 15.66
C VAL A 482 19.31 18.23 16.93
N ASN A 483 19.82 17.91 18.12
CA ASN A 483 19.28 18.42 19.37
C ASN A 483 19.44 19.94 19.53
N ARG A 484 20.51 20.54 18.95
CA ARG A 484 20.64 21.99 18.87
C ARG A 484 19.53 22.58 18.00
N PHE A 485 19.33 22.04 16.81
CA PHE A 485 18.28 22.47 15.87
C PHE A 485 16.88 22.37 16.47
N LEU A 486 16.58 21.28 17.19
CA LEU A 486 15.30 21.05 17.85
C LEU A 486 15.06 22.07 18.99
N ARG A 487 16.06 22.31 19.85
CA ARG A 487 15.97 23.29 20.93
C ARG A 487 15.71 24.71 20.42
N GLU A 488 16.37 25.12 19.35
CA GLU A 488 16.14 26.43 18.71
C GLU A 488 14.71 26.61 18.23
N ARG A 489 13.97 25.51 17.99
CA ARG A 489 12.55 25.49 17.58
C ARG A 489 11.58 25.17 18.71
N GLY A 490 12.09 24.99 19.91
CA GLY A 490 11.28 24.68 21.09
C GLY A 490 10.58 23.31 20.98
N VAL A 491 11.22 22.33 20.34
CA VAL A 491 10.72 20.96 20.19
C VAL A 491 11.49 20.02 21.11
N THR A 492 10.76 19.23 21.88
CA THR A 492 11.27 18.14 22.72
C THR A 492 10.98 16.82 22.03
N VAL A 493 12.01 16.01 21.81
CA VAL A 493 11.87 14.65 21.27
C VAL A 493 12.08 13.64 22.38
N ILE A 494 11.05 12.81 22.64
CA ILE A 494 11.10 11.72 23.63
C ILE A 494 12.00 10.59 23.10
N SER A 495 11.78 10.20 21.86
CA SER A 495 12.60 9.24 21.12
C SER A 495 12.40 9.42 19.62
N ALA A 496 13.44 9.13 18.83
CA ALA A 496 13.40 9.05 17.37
C ALA A 496 14.69 8.38 16.84
N GLY A 497 14.69 7.98 15.57
CA GLY A 497 15.87 7.58 14.82
C GLY A 497 16.52 8.77 14.09
N LEU A 498 17.83 8.69 13.81
CA LEU A 498 18.54 9.67 12.98
C LEU A 498 18.07 9.66 11.52
N ASP A 499 17.45 8.60 11.08
CA ASP A 499 16.82 8.48 9.76
C ASP A 499 15.57 9.35 9.59
N GLU A 500 14.98 9.85 10.71
CA GLU A 500 13.75 10.65 10.72
C GLU A 500 13.98 12.12 11.12
N VAL A 501 15.25 12.57 11.17
CA VAL A 501 15.57 13.97 11.51
C VAL A 501 14.97 14.96 10.51
N PRO A 502 14.65 16.20 10.92
CA PRO A 502 13.99 17.20 10.06
C PRO A 502 14.70 17.45 8.74
N MET A 503 16.04 17.39 8.73
CA MET A 503 16.87 17.63 7.56
C MET A 503 16.81 16.52 6.50
N ALA A 504 16.20 15.38 6.80
CA ALA A 504 15.96 14.30 5.84
C ALA A 504 14.74 14.55 4.95
N TYR A 505 13.98 15.63 5.22
CA TYR A 505 12.73 15.97 4.56
C TYR A 505 12.82 17.26 3.73
N LYS A 506 11.98 17.38 2.69
CA LYS A 506 11.80 18.61 1.91
C LYS A 506 11.24 19.72 2.80
N ASN A 507 11.40 20.96 2.35
CA ASN A 507 10.74 22.09 2.99
C ASN A 507 9.22 22.02 2.74
N ILE A 508 8.45 21.73 3.78
CA ILE A 508 7.00 21.59 3.68
C ILE A 508 6.31 22.86 3.13
N ARG A 509 6.84 24.05 3.38
CA ARG A 509 6.25 25.29 2.87
C ARG A 509 6.38 25.39 1.35
N GLU A 510 7.49 24.90 0.77
CA GLU A 510 7.66 24.81 -0.69
C GLU A 510 6.73 23.75 -1.29
N VAL A 511 6.56 22.59 -0.64
CA VAL A 511 5.60 21.57 -1.02
C VAL A 511 4.18 22.13 -1.04
N MET A 512 3.79 22.87 0.02
CA MET A 512 2.46 23.49 0.10
C MET A 512 2.26 24.59 -0.95
N ALA A 513 3.28 25.39 -1.23
CA ALA A 513 3.22 26.42 -2.27
C ALA A 513 3.05 25.83 -3.68
N ALA A 514 3.69 24.70 -3.96
CA ALA A 514 3.62 24.01 -5.24
C ALA A 514 2.25 23.34 -5.53
N GLN A 515 1.39 23.21 -4.53
CA GLN A 515 0.07 22.60 -4.63
C GLN A 515 -1.08 23.52 -4.16
N HIS A 516 -0.88 24.84 -4.27
CA HIS A 516 -1.88 25.82 -3.87
C HIS A 516 -3.21 25.69 -4.65
N ASP A 517 -3.16 25.11 -5.85
CA ASP A 517 -4.32 24.79 -6.71
C ASP A 517 -5.04 23.49 -6.31
N LEU A 518 -4.45 22.65 -5.47
CA LEU A 518 -5.00 21.37 -5.02
C LEU A 518 -5.74 21.50 -3.67
N VAL A 519 -5.21 22.34 -2.76
CA VAL A 519 -5.74 22.47 -1.40
C VAL A 519 -5.79 23.92 -0.94
N LYS A 520 -6.69 24.20 0.00
CA LYS A 520 -6.74 25.44 0.80
C LYS A 520 -6.28 25.13 2.22
N VAL A 521 -5.35 25.88 2.76
CA VAL A 521 -4.91 25.77 4.16
C VAL A 521 -5.97 26.39 5.09
N LEU A 522 -6.43 25.62 6.08
CA LEU A 522 -7.39 26.06 7.11
C LEU A 522 -6.72 26.34 8.46
N GLY A 523 -5.58 25.69 8.72
CA GLY A 523 -4.84 25.88 9.96
C GLY A 523 -3.46 25.23 9.90
N GLN A 524 -2.61 25.61 10.86
CA GLN A 524 -1.24 25.15 11.00
C GLN A 524 -1.04 24.46 12.34
N PHE A 525 -0.40 23.30 12.31
CA PHE A 525 0.07 22.57 13.49
C PHE A 525 1.57 22.75 13.64
N ASP A 526 2.03 23.16 14.82
CA ASP A 526 3.45 23.31 15.15
C ASP A 526 3.83 22.29 16.24
N PRO A 527 4.71 21.30 15.95
CA PRO A 527 5.09 20.27 16.90
C PRO A 527 5.86 20.84 18.11
N LYS A 528 5.62 20.25 19.30
CA LYS A 528 6.26 20.63 20.57
C LYS A 528 6.84 19.45 21.32
N LEU A 529 6.16 18.32 21.33
CA LEU A 529 6.57 17.09 22.03
C LEU A 529 6.36 15.91 21.11
N VAL A 530 7.42 15.26 20.68
CA VAL A 530 7.39 14.22 19.62
C VAL A 530 7.92 12.90 20.14
N LYS A 531 7.23 11.81 19.81
CA LYS A 531 7.71 10.45 20.01
C LYS A 531 7.61 9.64 18.72
N MET A 532 8.72 9.02 18.36
CA MET A 532 8.86 8.07 17.26
C MET A 532 9.51 6.78 17.78
N ALA A 533 9.63 5.76 16.96
CA ALA A 533 10.43 4.59 17.28
C ALA A 533 11.91 4.99 17.50
N PRO A 534 12.61 4.39 18.45
CA PRO A 534 14.05 4.60 18.60
C PRO A 534 14.81 4.14 17.35
N GLY A 535 16.00 4.71 17.13
CA GLY A 535 16.84 4.34 15.98
C GLY A 535 17.32 2.89 16.03
N GLY A 536 17.65 2.35 14.84
CA GLY A 536 18.17 0.99 14.69
C GLY A 536 17.10 -0.07 14.39
N GLU A 537 15.83 0.28 14.39
CA GLU A 537 14.74 -0.62 13.99
C GLU A 537 14.50 -0.58 12.47
N ARG A 538 14.09 -1.72 11.91
CA ARG A 538 13.66 -1.77 10.51
C ARG A 538 12.35 -0.98 10.35
N PRO A 539 12.24 -0.05 9.38
CA PRO A 539 10.98 0.62 9.10
C PRO A 539 9.93 -0.38 8.61
N GLU A 540 8.67 -0.13 8.94
CA GLU A 540 7.52 -0.95 8.50
C GLU A 540 6.93 -0.47 7.16
N ASP A 541 7.41 0.67 6.63
CA ASP A 541 7.03 1.30 5.36
C ASP A 541 8.01 1.01 4.20
#